data_ff09d63e4555ed586a3d16acb6bd7411
#
_entry.id   ff09d63e4555ed586a3d16acb6bd7411
#
_cell.length_a   1.000
_cell.length_b   1.000
_cell.length_c   1.000
_cell.angle_alpha   90.00
_cell.angle_beta   90.00
_cell.angle_gamma   90.00
#
_symmetry.space_group_name_H-M   'P 1'
#
loop_
_entity.id
_entity.type
_entity.pdbx_description
1 polymer ?
#
loop_
_entity_poly.entity_id
_entity_poly.type
_entity_poly.pdbx_seq_one_letter_code
_entity_poly.pdbx_strand_id
1 'polypeptide(L)'
;GLSHTQLAGVLALTSDDATNLGIAAAARVLNPYVPVYCRSETPSIAESALAFGTDMLINPFKVFTDELRLLLINPEAHTLFTRLTPTHGTGRLSERLCPEGQWIICGYGRFGRLVVDVLTEAGRPCTPIDPTLLNISAKAIDGVWQDELDELKNAHLPYAAGIVVSTGDDTRNLALVALARQVNPDIYVILRQNDDHSAMLFQALQPDMLMVPSVMVAQQCLAAMTSPMLSRMHEHLLTMPADSVHRLLANLPHQDTHIWEVFLNFDEAPAMFALFCQDQQIKLSDLLRDNRERDRRMESYVVALLRGGKFIAAPDEESLVLLPNDRLLMAGAASSQYRLALTLRDERVLTYVLDGIDRPDGWIWRWFAARKERKNAKN
;
A
#
# COMPACT_ATOMS: atom_id res chain seq x y z
N GLY A 1 -23.94 18.12 7.71
CA GLY A 1 -23.52 17.07 8.40
C GLY A 1 -23.53 15.67 7.82
N LEU A 2 -23.43 14.68 8.68
CA LEU A 2 -23.30 13.25 8.34
C LEU A 2 -24.50 12.64 7.61
N SER A 3 -25.66 13.31 7.62
CA SER A 3 -26.87 12.88 6.91
C SER A 3 -26.90 13.25 5.42
N HIS A 4 -25.86 13.90 4.90
CA HIS A 4 -25.80 14.29 3.48
C HIS A 4 -25.53 13.07 2.59
N THR A 5 -26.34 12.90 1.54
CA THR A 5 -26.24 11.81 0.54
C THR A 5 -24.97 11.90 -0.34
N GLN A 6 -24.24 13.02 -0.30
CA GLN A 6 -23.01 13.27 -1.10
C GLN A 6 -21.73 13.10 -0.29
N LEU A 7 -21.79 12.54 0.92
CA LEU A 7 -20.60 12.35 1.75
C LEU A 7 -19.80 11.16 1.22
N ALA A 8 -18.56 11.42 0.79
CA ALA A 8 -17.66 10.39 0.23
C ALA A 8 -17.08 9.47 1.30
N GLY A 9 -16.94 9.93 2.55
CA GLY A 9 -16.40 9.14 3.65
C GLY A 9 -16.26 9.96 4.94
N VAL A 10 -16.02 9.27 6.05
CA VAL A 10 -15.71 9.85 7.36
C VAL A 10 -14.33 9.39 7.79
N LEU A 11 -13.47 10.34 8.15
CA LEU A 11 -12.11 10.10 8.61
C LEU A 11 -12.03 10.42 10.11
N ALA A 12 -11.88 9.39 10.95
CA ALA A 12 -11.67 9.48 12.40
C ALA A 12 -10.19 9.25 12.71
N LEU A 13 -9.37 10.31 12.62
CA LEU A 13 -7.90 10.24 12.56
C LEU A 13 -7.19 11.04 13.65
N THR A 14 -7.86 11.33 14.76
CA THR A 14 -7.24 12.03 15.88
C THR A 14 -6.16 11.18 16.56
N SER A 15 -5.37 11.78 17.44
CA SER A 15 -4.38 11.05 18.26
C SER A 15 -5.00 10.24 19.40
N ASP A 16 -6.30 10.42 19.67
CA ASP A 16 -7.03 9.74 20.74
C ASP A 16 -7.95 8.65 20.17
N ASP A 17 -7.62 7.39 20.46
CA ASP A 17 -8.36 6.22 19.98
C ASP A 17 -9.83 6.20 20.44
N ALA A 18 -10.12 6.68 21.68
CA ALA A 18 -11.49 6.71 22.21
C ALA A 18 -12.36 7.73 21.44
N THR A 19 -11.80 8.89 21.15
CA THR A 19 -12.45 9.90 20.31
C THR A 19 -12.72 9.34 18.90
N ASN A 20 -11.76 8.67 18.29
CA ASN A 20 -11.91 8.06 16.97
C ASN A 20 -13.02 6.99 16.95
N LEU A 21 -13.09 6.15 17.98
CA LEU A 21 -14.18 5.19 18.15
C LEU A 21 -15.54 5.88 18.28
N GLY A 22 -15.63 6.97 19.04
CA GLY A 22 -16.84 7.77 19.17
C GLY A 22 -17.30 8.36 17.85
N ILE A 23 -16.37 8.90 17.05
CA ILE A 23 -16.66 9.43 15.71
C ILE A 23 -17.17 8.32 14.78
N ALA A 24 -16.50 7.15 14.77
CA ALA A 24 -16.87 6.01 13.94
C ALA A 24 -18.29 5.50 14.28
N ALA A 25 -18.58 5.32 15.58
CA ALA A 25 -19.91 4.92 16.05
C ALA A 25 -21.00 5.93 15.68
N ALA A 26 -20.75 7.23 15.90
CA ALA A 26 -21.69 8.29 15.53
C ALA A 26 -21.92 8.35 14.02
N ALA A 27 -20.87 8.19 13.21
CA ALA A 27 -20.99 8.15 11.76
C ALA A 27 -21.90 7.01 11.29
N ARG A 28 -21.73 5.82 11.85
CA ARG A 28 -22.51 4.64 11.48
C ARG A 28 -23.97 4.75 11.89
N VAL A 29 -24.26 5.35 13.05
CA VAL A 29 -25.64 5.60 13.50
C VAL A 29 -26.36 6.63 12.63
N LEU A 30 -25.65 7.69 12.20
CA LEU A 30 -26.25 8.77 11.43
C LEU A 30 -26.32 8.47 9.92
N ASN A 31 -25.40 7.67 9.40
CA ASN A 31 -25.36 7.25 7.99
C ASN A 31 -24.74 5.84 7.88
N PRO A 32 -25.58 4.79 7.84
CA PRO A 32 -25.12 3.40 7.80
C PRO A 32 -24.27 3.03 6.57
N TYR A 33 -24.36 3.81 5.50
CA TYR A 33 -23.73 3.48 4.21
C TYR A 33 -22.46 4.28 3.93
N VAL A 34 -22.13 5.29 4.73
CA VAL A 34 -20.92 6.10 4.51
C VAL A 34 -19.69 5.30 4.87
N PRO A 35 -18.64 5.27 4.01
CA PRO A 35 -17.36 4.67 4.37
C PRO A 35 -16.72 5.35 5.58
N VAL A 36 -16.27 4.57 6.56
CA VAL A 36 -15.65 5.07 7.80
C VAL A 36 -14.23 4.51 7.90
N TYR A 37 -13.26 5.42 7.94
CA TYR A 37 -11.84 5.13 8.12
C TYR A 37 -11.44 5.58 9.53
N CYS A 38 -10.91 4.67 10.33
CA CYS A 38 -10.62 4.93 11.74
C CYS A 38 -9.16 4.62 12.06
N ARG A 39 -8.46 5.58 12.69
CA ARG A 39 -7.15 5.33 13.30
C ARG A 39 -7.34 4.69 14.65
N SER A 40 -6.61 3.61 14.94
CA SER A 40 -6.49 3.07 16.29
C SER A 40 -5.15 2.34 16.48
N GLU A 41 -4.48 2.67 17.57
CA GLU A 41 -3.23 2.05 17.97
C GLU A 41 -3.45 0.98 19.06
N THR A 42 -4.64 0.94 19.67
CA THR A 42 -5.00 0.06 20.78
C THR A 42 -5.83 -1.11 20.29
N PRO A 43 -5.40 -2.37 20.44
CA PRO A 43 -6.09 -3.54 19.90
C PRO A 43 -7.55 -3.66 20.34
N SER A 44 -7.86 -3.45 21.62
CA SER A 44 -9.23 -3.57 22.13
C SER A 44 -10.18 -2.50 21.58
N ILE A 45 -9.68 -1.29 21.33
CA ILE A 45 -10.45 -0.22 20.69
C ILE A 45 -10.63 -0.52 19.20
N ALA A 46 -9.60 -1.07 18.57
CA ALA A 46 -9.65 -1.52 17.17
C ALA A 46 -10.75 -2.57 16.95
N GLU A 47 -10.83 -3.59 17.80
CA GLU A 47 -11.89 -4.60 17.78
C GLU A 47 -13.28 -3.98 17.95
N SER A 48 -13.42 -3.02 18.86
CA SER A 48 -14.67 -2.29 19.06
C SER A 48 -15.06 -1.47 17.82
N ALA A 49 -14.10 -0.78 17.19
CA ALA A 49 -14.36 0.01 15.99
C ALA A 49 -14.82 -0.87 14.82
N LEU A 50 -14.22 -2.05 14.64
CA LEU A 50 -14.68 -3.03 13.65
C LEU A 50 -16.09 -3.55 13.95
N ALA A 51 -16.40 -3.82 15.22
CA ALA A 51 -17.72 -4.25 15.64
C ALA A 51 -18.82 -3.18 15.37
N PHE A 52 -18.47 -1.90 15.41
CA PHE A 52 -19.35 -0.80 15.00
C PHE A 52 -19.42 -0.61 13.47
N GLY A 53 -18.74 -1.46 12.68
CA GLY A 53 -18.83 -1.43 11.22
C GLY A 53 -17.91 -0.40 10.56
N THR A 54 -16.75 -0.12 11.16
CA THR A 54 -15.67 0.63 10.49
C THR A 54 -15.21 -0.15 9.26
N ASP A 55 -15.12 0.52 8.10
CA ASP A 55 -14.75 -0.12 6.85
C ASP A 55 -13.24 -0.36 6.77
N MET A 56 -12.45 0.54 7.35
CA MET A 56 -11.00 0.39 7.42
C MET A 56 -10.44 0.91 8.74
N LEU A 57 -9.61 0.08 9.35
CA LEU A 57 -8.85 0.42 10.54
C LEU A 57 -7.38 0.63 10.20
N ILE A 58 -6.82 1.77 10.63
CA ILE A 58 -5.45 2.15 10.34
C ILE A 58 -4.66 2.22 11.64
N ASN A 59 -3.70 1.31 11.78
CA ASN A 59 -2.70 1.36 12.84
C ASN A 59 -1.34 1.78 12.24
N PRO A 60 -0.87 3.01 12.49
CA PRO A 60 0.37 3.50 11.89
C PRO A 60 1.60 2.67 12.27
N PHE A 61 1.61 2.10 13.47
CA PHE A 61 2.71 1.25 13.92
C PHE A 61 2.75 -0.07 13.14
N LYS A 62 1.58 -0.66 12.90
CA LYS A 62 1.47 -1.87 12.09
C LYS A 62 1.86 -1.61 10.64
N VAL A 63 1.43 -0.50 10.06
CA VAL A 63 1.79 -0.11 8.69
C VAL A 63 3.32 -0.05 8.54
N PHE A 64 4.01 0.63 9.44
CA PHE A 64 5.47 0.72 9.43
C PHE A 64 6.14 -0.65 9.63
N THR A 65 5.66 -1.43 10.59
CA THR A 65 6.28 -2.73 10.89
C THR A 65 6.01 -3.78 9.82
N ASP A 66 4.89 -3.72 9.09
CA ASP A 66 4.63 -4.56 7.93
C ASP A 66 5.60 -4.22 6.77
N GLU A 67 5.89 -2.94 6.54
CA GLU A 67 6.90 -2.51 5.58
C GLU A 67 8.32 -2.95 6.00
N LEU A 68 8.67 -2.78 7.29
CA LEU A 68 9.93 -3.28 7.83
C LEU A 68 10.06 -4.80 7.69
N ARG A 69 8.98 -5.53 7.91
CA ARG A 69 8.94 -6.99 7.73
C ARG A 69 9.19 -7.39 6.27
N LEU A 70 8.56 -6.69 5.31
CA LEU A 70 8.83 -6.91 3.89
C LEU A 70 10.30 -6.67 3.58
N LEU A 71 10.87 -5.56 4.05
CA LEU A 71 12.27 -5.21 3.82
C LEU A 71 13.23 -6.27 4.35
N LEU A 72 12.97 -6.82 5.54
CA LEU A 72 13.88 -7.74 6.22
C LEU A 72 13.73 -9.21 5.79
N ILE A 73 12.48 -9.65 5.52
CA ILE A 73 12.16 -11.06 5.31
C ILE A 73 11.95 -11.36 3.83
N ASN A 74 11.38 -10.42 3.07
CA ASN A 74 11.12 -10.59 1.64
C ASN A 74 11.49 -9.33 0.84
N PRO A 75 12.80 -9.09 0.58
CA PRO A 75 13.27 -7.89 -0.13
C PRO A 75 12.70 -7.73 -1.54
N GLU A 76 12.39 -8.83 -2.23
CA GLU A 76 11.72 -8.77 -3.55
C GLU A 76 10.29 -8.25 -3.41
N ALA A 77 9.52 -8.73 -2.43
CA ALA A 77 8.18 -8.21 -2.16
C ALA A 77 8.23 -6.74 -1.70
N HIS A 78 9.24 -6.34 -0.94
CA HIS A 78 9.47 -4.93 -0.62
C HIS A 78 9.76 -4.09 -1.87
N THR A 79 10.58 -4.59 -2.79
CA THR A 79 10.82 -3.92 -4.08
C THR A 79 9.54 -3.79 -4.89
N LEU A 80 8.69 -4.82 -4.90
CA LEU A 80 7.38 -4.77 -5.54
C LEU A 80 6.47 -3.74 -4.86
N PHE A 81 6.42 -3.73 -3.52
CA PHE A 81 5.68 -2.74 -2.74
C PHE A 81 6.09 -1.31 -3.12
N THR A 82 7.38 -1.00 -3.16
CA THR A 82 7.88 0.34 -3.51
C THR A 82 7.56 0.74 -4.94
N ARG A 83 7.58 -0.19 -5.89
CA ARG A 83 7.18 0.07 -7.29
C ARG A 83 5.68 0.30 -7.46
N LEU A 84 4.85 -0.36 -6.65
CA LEU A 84 3.40 -0.22 -6.68
C LEU A 84 2.90 0.99 -5.88
N THR A 85 3.69 1.52 -4.95
CA THR A 85 3.32 2.67 -4.13
C THR A 85 3.82 3.95 -4.78
N PRO A 86 2.95 4.88 -5.20
CA PRO A 86 3.40 6.17 -5.72
C PRO A 86 4.22 6.88 -4.65
N THR A 87 5.46 7.19 -4.96
CA THR A 87 6.37 7.94 -4.08
C THR A 87 5.93 9.41 -3.97
N HIS A 88 4.90 9.67 -3.21
CA HIS A 88 4.57 11.03 -2.80
C HIS A 88 5.30 11.30 -1.48
N GLY A 89 6.55 11.68 -1.63
CA GLY A 89 7.40 12.40 -0.69
C GLY A 89 7.09 12.23 0.78
N THR A 90 7.60 11.17 1.44
CA THR A 90 8.02 11.20 2.85
C THR A 90 8.45 9.80 3.26
N GLY A 91 9.57 9.72 3.95
CA GLY A 91 10.17 8.48 4.37
C GLY A 91 11.03 7.88 3.25
N ARG A 92 12.09 8.62 2.85
CA ARG A 92 13.20 7.96 2.16
C ARG A 92 13.67 6.84 3.08
N LEU A 93 13.31 5.62 2.71
CA LEU A 93 14.11 4.51 3.16
C LEU A 93 15.52 4.81 2.66
N SER A 94 16.47 4.83 3.58
CA SER A 94 17.89 4.92 3.21
C SER A 94 18.15 3.86 2.14
N GLU A 95 18.97 4.17 1.15
CA GLU A 95 19.48 3.16 0.20
C GLU A 95 20.37 2.12 0.90
N ARG A 96 20.65 2.32 2.20
CA ARG A 96 21.41 1.39 3.02
C ARG A 96 20.57 0.16 3.34
N LEU A 97 21.15 -0.99 3.10
CA LEU A 97 20.57 -2.25 3.53
C LEU A 97 20.51 -2.29 5.06
N CYS A 98 19.41 -2.73 5.60
CA CYS A 98 19.24 -2.91 7.04
C CYS A 98 20.21 -4.00 7.54
N PRO A 99 21.17 -3.66 8.43
CA PRO A 99 22.29 -4.55 8.77
C PRO A 99 21.84 -5.73 9.64
N GLU A 100 22.58 -6.83 9.54
CA GLU A 100 22.50 -7.92 10.48
C GLU A 100 23.27 -7.60 11.78
N GLY A 101 22.92 -8.25 12.89
CA GLY A 101 23.58 -8.11 14.18
C GLY A 101 22.66 -7.61 15.29
N GLN A 102 23.28 -7.15 16.38
CA GLN A 102 22.57 -6.71 17.59
C GLN A 102 21.88 -5.36 17.37
N TRP A 103 20.63 -5.26 17.83
CA TRP A 103 19.83 -4.05 17.79
C TRP A 103 19.50 -3.54 19.20
N ILE A 104 19.57 -2.24 19.40
CA ILE A 104 19.20 -1.57 20.64
C ILE A 104 17.83 -0.89 20.41
N ILE A 105 16.90 -1.07 21.35
CA ILE A 105 15.55 -0.54 21.26
C ILE A 105 15.30 0.43 22.41
N CYS A 106 15.35 1.73 22.14
CA CYS A 106 15.04 2.78 23.09
C CYS A 106 13.55 3.12 23.04
N GLY A 107 12.81 2.74 24.10
CA GLY A 107 11.35 2.83 24.20
C GLY A 107 10.67 1.51 23.83
N TYR A 108 10.24 0.76 24.84
CA TYR A 108 9.56 -0.54 24.70
C TYR A 108 8.04 -0.43 24.84
N GLY A 109 7.49 0.66 24.29
CA GLY A 109 6.05 0.90 24.18
C GLY A 109 5.39 0.07 23.06
N ARG A 110 4.17 0.46 22.64
CA ARG A 110 3.41 -0.25 21.59
C ARG A 110 4.22 -0.39 20.29
N PHE A 111 4.83 0.68 19.81
CA PHE A 111 5.63 0.64 18.59
C PHE A 111 6.92 -0.17 18.76
N GLY A 112 7.69 0.10 19.82
CA GLY A 112 8.95 -0.62 20.09
C GLY A 112 8.78 -2.14 20.16
N ARG A 113 7.70 -2.62 20.79
CA ARG A 113 7.37 -4.06 20.85
C ARG A 113 7.15 -4.66 19.47
N LEU A 114 6.35 -4.00 18.62
CA LEU A 114 6.10 -4.47 17.26
C LEU A 114 7.39 -4.51 16.43
N VAL A 115 8.29 -3.55 16.60
CA VAL A 115 9.59 -3.57 15.91
C VAL A 115 10.47 -4.72 16.42
N VAL A 116 10.50 -4.98 17.73
CA VAL A 116 11.23 -6.12 18.32
C VAL A 116 10.71 -7.44 17.75
N ASP A 117 9.39 -7.61 17.62
CA ASP A 117 8.79 -8.81 17.06
C ASP A 117 9.29 -9.04 15.63
N VAL A 118 9.29 -8.01 14.78
CA VAL A 118 9.77 -8.10 13.39
C VAL A 118 11.29 -8.36 13.30
N LEU A 119 12.09 -7.68 14.09
CA LEU A 119 13.54 -7.89 14.11
C LEU A 119 13.89 -9.30 14.60
N THR A 120 13.21 -9.79 15.61
CA THR A 120 13.38 -11.15 16.14
C THR A 120 12.97 -12.20 15.12
N GLU A 121 11.85 -12.02 14.44
CA GLU A 121 11.40 -12.88 13.33
C GLU A 121 12.44 -12.93 12.21
N ALA A 122 13.12 -11.81 11.94
CA ALA A 122 14.20 -11.71 10.97
C ALA A 122 15.57 -12.23 11.51
N GLY A 123 15.60 -12.86 12.69
CA GLY A 123 16.81 -13.41 13.29
C GLY A 123 17.78 -12.36 13.84
N ARG A 124 17.33 -11.14 14.13
CA ARG A 124 18.13 -10.04 14.65
C ARG A 124 17.95 -9.90 16.17
N PRO A 125 18.97 -10.16 16.99
CA PRO A 125 18.86 -10.05 18.44
C PRO A 125 18.61 -8.59 18.86
N CYS A 126 17.73 -8.39 19.84
CA CYS A 126 17.30 -7.08 20.33
C CYS A 126 17.57 -6.92 21.83
N THR A 127 18.06 -5.75 22.23
CA THR A 127 18.20 -5.35 23.62
C THR A 127 17.27 -4.14 23.87
N PRO A 128 16.11 -4.33 24.51
CA PRO A 128 15.23 -3.22 24.84
C PRO A 128 15.76 -2.44 26.05
N ILE A 129 15.72 -1.12 25.92
CA ILE A 129 16.03 -0.15 26.97
C ILE A 129 14.78 0.68 27.23
N ASP A 130 14.17 0.51 28.39
CA ASP A 130 12.97 1.25 28.77
C ASP A 130 12.92 1.36 30.29
N PRO A 131 12.71 2.56 30.87
CA PRO A 131 12.61 2.74 32.33
C PRO A 131 11.54 1.86 32.98
N THR A 132 10.49 1.50 32.28
CA THR A 132 9.42 0.65 32.79
C THR A 132 9.82 -0.82 32.95
N LEU A 133 10.81 -1.29 32.19
CA LEU A 133 11.34 -2.66 32.29
C LEU A 133 12.28 -2.82 33.50
N LEU A 134 12.94 -1.73 33.88
CA LEU A 134 13.97 -1.75 34.93
C LEU A 134 13.40 -1.60 36.35
N ASN A 135 12.06 -1.50 36.52
CA ASN A 135 11.42 -1.18 37.83
C ASN A 135 12.01 0.04 38.55
N ILE A 136 12.69 0.89 37.77
CA ILE A 136 13.22 2.15 38.28
C ILE A 136 12.02 3.10 38.39
N SER A 137 11.60 3.41 39.61
CA SER A 137 10.69 4.51 39.87
C SER A 137 11.36 5.77 39.29
N ALA A 138 10.97 6.15 38.08
CA ALA A 138 11.47 7.34 37.43
C ALA A 138 11.01 8.57 38.21
N LYS A 139 11.74 8.92 39.26
CA LYS A 139 11.74 10.26 39.80
C LYS A 139 12.39 11.11 38.72
N ALA A 140 11.59 11.98 38.12
CA ALA A 140 12.09 13.06 37.28
C ALA A 140 13.06 13.90 38.09
N ILE A 141 14.34 13.69 37.92
CA ILE A 141 15.44 14.46 38.47
C ILE A 141 16.37 14.80 37.34
N ASP A 142 16.91 16.00 37.35
CA ASP A 142 17.85 16.63 36.40
C ASP A 142 19.15 15.83 36.09
N GLY A 143 19.10 14.54 35.92
CA GLY A 143 20.22 13.62 35.69
C GLY A 143 19.94 12.43 34.78
N VAL A 144 18.78 12.39 34.13
CA VAL A 144 18.29 11.26 33.30
C VAL A 144 19.25 10.88 32.13
N TRP A 145 20.01 11.82 31.64
CA TRP A 145 20.94 11.62 30.53
C TRP A 145 22.17 10.75 30.82
N GLN A 146 22.64 10.77 32.10
CA GLN A 146 23.81 9.98 32.51
C GLN A 146 23.43 8.50 32.60
N ASP A 147 22.27 8.21 33.17
CA ASP A 147 21.78 6.83 33.29
C ASP A 147 21.49 6.19 31.94
N GLU A 148 20.95 6.95 30.97
CA GLU A 148 20.70 6.48 29.62
C GLU A 148 21.99 6.19 28.84
N LEU A 149 23.01 7.03 28.99
CA LEU A 149 24.31 6.78 28.36
C LEU A 149 24.95 5.50 28.91
N ASP A 150 24.84 5.26 30.19
CA ASP A 150 25.41 4.07 30.85
C ASP A 150 24.61 2.81 30.43
N GLU A 151 23.29 2.91 30.29
CA GLU A 151 22.45 1.85 29.73
C GLU A 151 22.79 1.54 28.27
N LEU A 152 23.01 2.55 27.43
CA LEU A 152 23.44 2.38 26.04
C LEU A 152 24.82 1.75 25.95
N LYS A 153 25.76 2.12 26.83
CA LYS A 153 27.08 1.47 26.92
C LYS A 153 26.96 0.01 27.35
N ASN A 154 26.12 -0.29 28.34
CA ASN A 154 25.85 -1.64 28.81
C ASN A 154 25.18 -2.51 27.71
N ALA A 155 24.38 -1.91 26.82
CA ALA A 155 23.79 -2.54 25.65
C ALA A 155 24.79 -2.71 24.47
N HIS A 156 26.07 -2.45 24.68
CA HIS A 156 27.13 -2.59 23.68
C HIS A 156 26.96 -1.70 22.45
N LEU A 157 26.50 -0.46 22.62
CA LEU A 157 26.27 0.51 21.54
C LEU A 157 27.41 0.63 20.51
N PRO A 158 28.70 0.60 20.90
CA PRO A 158 29.80 0.67 19.91
C PRO A 158 29.80 -0.45 18.86
N TYR A 159 29.18 -1.58 19.16
CA TYR A 159 29.13 -2.77 18.30
C TYR A 159 27.72 -3.08 17.78
N ALA A 160 26.73 -2.26 18.13
CA ALA A 160 25.36 -2.45 17.68
C ALA A 160 25.25 -2.18 16.18
N ALA A 161 24.54 -3.06 15.48
CA ALA A 161 24.24 -2.91 14.06
C ALA A 161 23.22 -1.81 13.81
N GLY A 162 22.25 -1.67 14.72
CA GLY A 162 21.21 -0.65 14.60
C GLY A 162 20.62 -0.24 15.95
N ILE A 163 19.95 0.90 15.93
CA ILE A 163 19.19 1.45 17.05
C ILE A 163 17.80 1.86 16.59
N VAL A 164 16.81 1.50 17.39
CA VAL A 164 15.43 1.98 17.24
C VAL A 164 15.17 2.98 18.37
N VAL A 165 14.82 4.20 18.02
CA VAL A 165 14.50 5.25 18.99
C VAL A 165 13.04 5.61 18.85
N SER A 166 12.24 5.25 19.86
CA SER A 166 10.79 5.21 19.79
C SER A 166 10.06 5.65 21.04
N THR A 167 10.68 6.55 21.82
CA THR A 167 10.04 7.09 23.02
C THR A 167 8.91 8.07 22.69
N GLY A 168 8.09 8.43 23.66
CA GLY A 168 7.01 9.42 23.50
C GLY A 168 7.48 10.87 23.47
N ASP A 169 8.77 11.14 23.61
CA ASP A 169 9.36 12.49 23.68
C ASP A 169 10.35 12.70 22.53
N ASP A 170 10.02 13.62 21.62
CA ASP A 170 10.82 13.93 20.44
C ASP A 170 12.17 14.54 20.78
N THR A 171 12.26 15.37 21.82
CA THR A 171 13.54 15.93 22.27
C THR A 171 14.49 14.83 22.75
N ARG A 172 13.96 13.88 23.49
CA ARG A 172 14.69 12.70 23.94
C ARG A 172 15.10 11.82 22.74
N ASN A 173 14.21 11.61 21.79
CA ASN A 173 14.50 10.85 20.58
C ASN A 173 15.65 11.46 19.78
N LEU A 174 15.64 12.78 19.56
CA LEU A 174 16.72 13.49 18.88
C LEU A 174 18.07 13.34 19.59
N ALA A 175 18.07 13.47 20.90
CA ALA A 175 19.31 13.38 21.69
C ALA A 175 19.86 11.95 21.75
N LEU A 176 19.02 10.93 21.85
CA LEU A 176 19.44 9.53 21.80
C LEU A 176 20.12 9.18 20.45
N VAL A 177 19.58 9.67 19.32
CA VAL A 177 20.20 9.47 18.02
C VAL A 177 21.54 10.20 17.91
N ALA A 178 21.62 11.46 18.37
CA ALA A 178 22.85 12.22 18.37
C ALA A 178 23.95 11.52 19.19
N LEU A 179 23.59 11.05 20.39
CA LEU A 179 24.48 10.27 21.25
C LEU A 179 24.91 8.95 20.63
N ALA A 180 23.97 8.20 20.04
CA ALA A 180 24.26 6.94 19.38
C ALA A 180 25.29 7.12 18.26
N ARG A 181 25.14 8.14 17.42
CA ARG A 181 26.06 8.45 16.34
C ARG A 181 27.40 9.00 16.80
N GLN A 182 27.46 9.66 17.95
CA GLN A 182 28.74 10.07 18.54
C GLN A 182 29.59 8.87 18.94
N VAL A 183 28.95 7.77 19.39
CA VAL A 183 29.64 6.56 19.85
C VAL A 183 29.86 5.57 18.69
N ASN A 184 28.86 5.45 17.81
CA ASN A 184 28.88 4.58 16.63
C ASN A 184 28.35 5.36 15.41
N PRO A 185 29.22 6.02 14.64
CA PRO A 185 28.83 6.89 13.52
C PRO A 185 28.08 6.16 12.40
N ASP A 186 28.33 4.88 12.21
CA ASP A 186 27.77 4.05 11.15
C ASP A 186 26.51 3.28 11.57
N ILE A 187 26.00 3.50 12.80
CA ILE A 187 24.83 2.81 13.31
C ILE A 187 23.60 3.04 12.42
N TYR A 188 22.85 1.99 12.12
CA TYR A 188 21.58 2.10 11.41
C TYR A 188 20.50 2.64 12.35
N VAL A 189 19.76 3.67 11.93
CA VAL A 189 18.82 4.38 12.80
C VAL A 189 17.40 4.26 12.29
N ILE A 190 16.53 3.62 13.08
CA ILE A 190 15.07 3.70 12.95
C ILE A 190 14.57 4.69 14.00
N LEU A 191 13.94 5.79 13.55
CA LEU A 191 13.57 6.90 14.42
C LEU A 191 12.07 7.17 14.32
N ARG A 192 11.41 7.29 15.49
CA ARG A 192 10.03 7.74 15.57
C ARG A 192 9.97 9.24 15.85
N GLN A 193 9.19 9.95 15.05
CA GLN A 193 8.79 11.34 15.24
C GLN A 193 7.33 11.37 15.73
N ASN A 194 7.06 12.01 16.86
CA ASN A 194 5.70 12.09 17.41
C ASN A 194 4.95 13.34 16.93
N ASP A 195 5.67 14.46 16.72
CA ASP A 195 5.10 15.76 16.38
C ASP A 195 5.74 16.35 15.10
N ASP A 196 4.92 16.91 14.22
CA ASP A 196 5.36 17.50 12.95
C ASP A 196 6.16 18.81 13.14
N HIS A 197 6.05 19.49 14.28
CA HIS A 197 6.80 20.71 14.58
C HIS A 197 8.33 20.52 14.57
N SER A 198 8.80 19.34 14.87
CA SER A 198 10.23 19.00 14.90
C SER A 198 10.77 18.41 13.61
N ALA A 199 9.97 18.33 12.53
CA ALA A 199 10.30 17.59 11.30
C ALA A 199 11.66 17.98 10.69
N MET A 200 12.03 19.26 10.68
CA MET A 200 13.32 19.71 10.16
C MET A 200 14.53 19.15 10.94
N LEU A 201 14.39 19.02 12.28
CA LEU A 201 15.44 18.46 13.12
C LEU A 201 15.59 16.95 12.88
N PHE A 202 14.46 16.24 12.75
CA PHE A 202 14.45 14.82 12.42
C PHE A 202 15.09 14.53 11.06
N GLN A 203 14.79 15.35 10.05
CA GLN A 203 15.40 15.25 8.72
C GLN A 203 16.90 15.56 8.76
N ALA A 204 17.33 16.55 9.55
CA ALA A 204 18.75 16.92 9.69
C ALA A 204 19.60 15.78 10.30
N LEU A 205 19.01 14.93 11.13
CA LEU A 205 19.65 13.74 11.67
C LEU A 205 19.82 12.61 10.63
N GLN A 206 19.17 12.71 9.47
CA GLN A 206 19.25 11.70 8.40
C GLN A 206 19.07 10.25 8.92
N PRO A 207 17.97 9.90 9.61
CA PRO A 207 17.76 8.53 10.01
C PRO A 207 17.62 7.62 8.77
N ASP A 208 17.98 6.36 8.92
CA ASP A 208 17.82 5.38 7.85
C ASP A 208 16.34 5.05 7.58
N MET A 209 15.52 5.03 8.65
CA MET A 209 14.07 4.96 8.55
C MET A 209 13.42 5.95 9.53
N LEU A 210 12.44 6.71 9.04
CA LEU A 210 11.69 7.66 9.86
C LEU A 210 10.21 7.26 9.91
N MET A 211 9.71 6.97 11.12
CA MET A 211 8.32 6.65 11.38
C MET A 211 7.58 7.91 11.86
N VAL A 212 6.65 8.40 11.06
CA VAL A 212 5.79 9.55 11.36
C VAL A 212 4.32 9.08 11.32
N PRO A 213 3.65 8.91 12.47
CA PRO A 213 2.30 8.32 12.52
C PRO A 213 1.28 9.06 11.66
N SER A 214 1.30 10.40 11.67
CA SER A 214 0.38 11.24 10.87
C SER A 214 0.52 10.97 9.38
N VAL A 215 1.75 10.86 8.88
CA VAL A 215 2.06 10.57 7.48
C VAL A 215 1.62 9.17 7.09
N MET A 216 1.91 8.16 7.93
CA MET A 216 1.48 6.78 7.67
C MET A 216 -0.04 6.67 7.54
N VAL A 217 -0.78 7.32 8.45
CA VAL A 217 -2.24 7.35 8.42
C VAL A 217 -2.76 8.05 7.16
N ALA A 218 -2.20 9.23 6.82
CA ALA A 218 -2.62 9.98 5.64
C ALA A 218 -2.40 9.19 4.34
N GLN A 219 -1.25 8.53 4.20
CA GLN A 219 -0.94 7.68 3.05
C GLN A 219 -1.89 6.49 2.93
N GLN A 220 -2.20 5.81 4.03
CA GLN A 220 -3.14 4.69 4.03
C GLN A 220 -4.58 5.14 3.71
N CYS A 221 -5.03 6.27 4.25
CA CYS A 221 -6.33 6.83 3.88
C CYS A 221 -6.39 7.16 2.39
N LEU A 222 -5.37 7.84 1.86
CA LEU A 222 -5.31 8.21 0.46
C LEU A 222 -5.33 6.96 -0.43
N ALA A 223 -4.51 5.96 -0.12
CA ALA A 223 -4.48 4.69 -0.84
C ALA A 223 -5.85 3.99 -0.82
N ALA A 224 -6.50 3.91 0.35
CA ALA A 224 -7.80 3.28 0.48
C ALA A 224 -8.92 4.01 -0.30
N MET A 225 -8.85 5.33 -0.40
CA MET A 225 -9.83 6.15 -1.11
C MET A 225 -9.60 6.16 -2.62
N THR A 226 -8.35 6.14 -3.07
CA THR A 226 -7.98 6.22 -4.50
C THR A 226 -7.80 4.88 -5.15
N SER A 227 -7.32 3.90 -4.42
CA SER A 227 -7.00 2.55 -4.93
C SER A 227 -7.21 1.46 -3.86
N PRO A 228 -8.48 1.10 -3.55
CA PRO A 228 -8.77 0.09 -2.53
C PRO A 228 -8.12 -1.28 -2.78
N MET A 229 -7.92 -1.65 -4.05
CA MET A 229 -7.24 -2.88 -4.40
C MET A 229 -5.74 -2.84 -4.09
N LEU A 230 -5.10 -1.66 -4.16
CA LEU A 230 -3.69 -1.50 -3.81
C LEU A 230 -3.47 -1.75 -2.31
N SER A 231 -4.37 -1.22 -1.46
CA SER A 231 -4.31 -1.51 -0.01
C SER A 231 -4.40 -3.01 0.29
N ARG A 232 -5.30 -3.74 -0.39
CA ARG A 232 -5.40 -5.20 -0.28
C ARG A 232 -4.17 -5.91 -0.82
N MET A 233 -3.56 -5.39 -1.89
CA MET A 233 -2.32 -5.93 -2.44
C MET A 233 -1.19 -5.87 -1.42
N HIS A 234 -1.06 -4.76 -0.67
CA HIS A 234 -0.06 -4.61 0.39
C HIS A 234 -0.19 -5.70 1.46
N GLU A 235 -1.42 -5.98 1.91
CA GLU A 235 -1.67 -7.06 2.88
C GLU A 235 -1.25 -8.43 2.33
N HIS A 236 -1.46 -8.68 1.03
CA HIS A 236 -1.13 -9.95 0.39
C HIS A 236 0.37 -10.13 0.11
N LEU A 237 1.14 -9.03 -0.02
CA LEU A 237 2.58 -9.12 -0.27
C LEU A 237 3.34 -9.89 0.81
N LEU A 238 2.90 -9.78 2.08
CA LEU A 238 3.50 -10.52 3.21
C LEU A 238 3.38 -12.05 3.08
N THR A 239 2.38 -12.52 2.36
CA THR A 239 2.06 -13.96 2.23
C THR A 239 2.16 -14.47 0.80
N MET A 240 2.57 -13.59 -0.13
CA MET A 240 2.62 -13.95 -1.56
C MET A 240 3.76 -14.93 -1.83
N PRO A 241 3.53 -15.99 -2.65
CA PRO A 241 4.60 -16.88 -3.09
C PRO A 241 5.69 -16.15 -3.85
N ALA A 242 6.95 -16.50 -3.61
CA ALA A 242 8.12 -15.87 -4.24
C ALA A 242 8.03 -15.86 -5.78
N ASP A 243 7.57 -16.96 -6.39
CA ASP A 243 7.40 -17.04 -7.85
C ASP A 243 6.41 -16.01 -8.40
N SER A 244 5.38 -15.68 -7.64
CA SER A 244 4.38 -14.66 -8.01
C SER A 244 4.96 -13.26 -7.91
N VAL A 245 5.73 -12.98 -6.86
CA VAL A 245 6.48 -11.72 -6.69
C VAL A 245 7.48 -11.54 -7.83
N HIS A 246 8.27 -12.57 -8.11
CA HIS A 246 9.28 -12.55 -9.18
C HIS A 246 8.64 -12.30 -10.56
N ARG A 247 7.53 -12.96 -10.89
CA ARG A 247 6.79 -12.74 -12.15
C ARG A 247 6.29 -11.30 -12.27
N LEU A 248 5.74 -10.72 -11.21
CA LEU A 248 5.28 -9.33 -11.24
C LEU A 248 6.46 -8.37 -11.42
N LEU A 249 7.56 -8.56 -10.68
CA LEU A 249 8.75 -7.73 -10.80
C LEU A 249 9.38 -7.80 -12.20
N ALA A 250 9.42 -8.97 -12.82
CA ALA A 250 9.96 -9.15 -14.16
C ALA A 250 9.15 -8.42 -15.24
N ASN A 251 7.83 -8.30 -15.03
CA ASN A 251 6.91 -7.70 -15.98
C ASN A 251 6.74 -6.19 -15.79
N LEU A 252 6.87 -5.69 -14.55
CA LEU A 252 6.65 -4.28 -14.25
C LEU A 252 7.80 -3.40 -14.75
N PRO A 253 7.52 -2.23 -15.36
CA PRO A 253 8.54 -1.27 -15.73
C PRO A 253 9.40 -0.85 -14.53
N HIS A 254 10.68 -0.54 -14.77
CA HIS A 254 11.59 -0.16 -13.69
C HIS A 254 11.36 1.27 -13.18
N GLN A 255 10.79 2.14 -14.02
CA GLN A 255 10.50 3.54 -13.70
C GLN A 255 9.12 3.93 -14.25
N ASP A 256 8.50 4.93 -13.64
CA ASP A 256 7.22 5.53 -14.07
C ASP A 256 6.05 4.52 -14.22
N THR A 257 5.98 3.54 -13.32
CA THR A 257 4.85 2.62 -13.29
C THR A 257 3.59 3.35 -12.81
N HIS A 258 2.64 3.53 -13.71
CA HIS A 258 1.32 4.04 -13.36
C HIS A 258 0.44 2.90 -12.88
N ILE A 259 -0.29 3.12 -11.77
CA ILE A 259 -1.21 2.14 -11.16
C ILE A 259 -2.62 2.66 -11.30
N TRP A 260 -3.55 1.80 -11.74
CA TRP A 260 -4.96 2.13 -11.83
C TRP A 260 -5.84 0.91 -11.60
N GLU A 261 -7.10 1.16 -11.25
CA GLU A 261 -8.11 0.11 -11.15
C GLU A 261 -9.04 0.11 -12.35
N VAL A 262 -9.55 -1.06 -12.68
CA VAL A 262 -10.55 -1.27 -13.73
C VAL A 262 -11.68 -2.08 -13.13
N PHE A 263 -12.90 -1.58 -13.22
CA PHE A 263 -14.08 -2.30 -12.77
C PHE A 263 -14.94 -2.72 -13.98
N LEU A 264 -15.11 -4.02 -14.17
CA LEU A 264 -15.84 -4.59 -15.30
C LEU A 264 -17.35 -4.60 -15.03
N ASN A 265 -17.92 -3.41 -14.79
CA ASN A 265 -19.33 -3.17 -14.61
C ASN A 265 -19.94 -2.41 -15.79
N PHE A 266 -21.25 -2.17 -15.74
CA PHE A 266 -21.95 -1.43 -16.78
C PHE A 266 -21.47 0.02 -16.93
N ASP A 267 -21.09 0.68 -15.86
CA ASP A 267 -20.76 2.12 -15.88
C ASP A 267 -19.35 2.37 -16.45
N GLU A 268 -18.38 1.54 -16.09
CA GLU A 268 -16.98 1.72 -16.48
C GLU A 268 -16.60 0.96 -17.76
N ALA A 269 -17.22 -0.20 -18.00
CA ALA A 269 -16.93 -1.09 -19.14
C ALA A 269 -18.20 -1.48 -19.91
N PRO A 270 -19.02 -0.53 -20.41
CA PRO A 270 -20.30 -0.81 -21.04
C PRO A 270 -20.18 -1.71 -22.27
N ALA A 271 -19.16 -1.55 -23.11
CA ALA A 271 -18.96 -2.40 -24.27
C ALA A 271 -18.69 -3.87 -23.89
N MET A 272 -17.87 -4.06 -22.87
CA MET A 272 -17.57 -5.40 -22.37
C MET A 272 -18.76 -6.03 -21.64
N PHE A 273 -19.54 -5.22 -20.90
CA PHE A 273 -20.73 -5.69 -20.23
C PHE A 273 -21.81 -6.15 -21.22
N ALA A 274 -21.93 -5.50 -22.37
CA ALA A 274 -22.82 -5.92 -23.45
C ALA A 274 -22.45 -7.31 -24.00
N LEU A 275 -21.16 -7.64 -24.09
CA LEU A 275 -20.71 -8.98 -24.50
C LEU A 275 -20.95 -10.05 -23.41
N PHE A 276 -20.79 -9.69 -22.16
CA PHE A 276 -21.15 -10.60 -21.05
C PHE A 276 -22.65 -10.95 -21.07
N CYS A 277 -23.53 -10.01 -21.40
CA CYS A 277 -24.95 -10.28 -21.57
C CYS A 277 -25.28 -11.22 -22.74
N GLN A 278 -24.33 -11.42 -23.66
CA GLN A 278 -24.44 -12.35 -24.79
C GLN A 278 -23.72 -13.69 -24.52
N ASP A 279 -23.35 -13.97 -23.27
CA ASP A 279 -22.59 -15.16 -22.83
C ASP A 279 -21.24 -15.34 -23.55
N GLN A 280 -20.66 -14.25 -24.06
CA GLN A 280 -19.34 -14.31 -24.72
C GLN A 280 -18.25 -14.41 -23.64
N GLN A 281 -17.36 -15.39 -23.80
CA GLN A 281 -16.19 -15.56 -22.96
C GLN A 281 -15.04 -14.69 -23.46
N ILE A 282 -14.54 -13.80 -22.61
CA ILE A 282 -13.43 -12.89 -22.92
C ILE A 282 -12.25 -13.27 -22.03
N LYS A 283 -11.10 -13.58 -22.64
CA LYS A 283 -9.87 -13.82 -21.90
C LYS A 283 -9.19 -12.53 -21.54
N LEU A 284 -8.50 -12.53 -20.41
CA LEU A 284 -7.71 -11.39 -19.99
C LEU A 284 -6.62 -11.03 -21.03
N SER A 285 -5.95 -12.04 -21.59
CA SER A 285 -4.93 -11.87 -22.63
C SER A 285 -5.44 -11.12 -23.87
N ASP A 286 -6.71 -11.31 -24.24
CA ASP A 286 -7.31 -10.59 -25.36
C ASP A 286 -7.54 -9.12 -25.03
N LEU A 287 -7.95 -8.80 -23.79
CA LEU A 287 -8.15 -7.42 -23.35
C LEU A 287 -6.84 -6.61 -23.29
N LEU A 288 -5.71 -7.27 -23.12
CA LEU A 288 -4.39 -6.63 -23.05
C LEU A 288 -3.76 -6.36 -24.43
N ARG A 289 -4.45 -6.64 -25.54
CA ARG A 289 -3.99 -6.31 -26.89
C ARG A 289 -4.10 -4.81 -27.16
N ASP A 290 -3.16 -4.28 -27.95
CA ASP A 290 -3.21 -2.86 -28.35
C ASP A 290 -4.40 -2.60 -29.30
N ASN A 291 -5.19 -1.60 -28.99
CA ASN A 291 -6.37 -1.23 -29.79
C ASN A 291 -6.04 -0.52 -31.10
N ARG A 292 -4.77 -0.26 -31.42
CA ARG A 292 -4.29 0.28 -32.70
C ARG A 292 -3.60 -0.79 -33.51
N GLU A 293 -2.85 -1.67 -32.87
CA GLU A 293 -2.08 -2.76 -33.46
C GLU A 293 -2.37 -4.04 -32.70
N ARG A 294 -3.42 -4.75 -33.11
CA ARG A 294 -3.95 -5.92 -32.39
C ARG A 294 -2.90 -7.02 -32.10
N ASP A 295 -1.92 -7.16 -32.96
CA ASP A 295 -0.85 -8.16 -32.80
C ASP A 295 0.18 -7.76 -31.76
N ARG A 296 0.12 -6.51 -31.28
CA ARG A 296 0.96 -5.99 -30.22
C ARG A 296 0.20 -6.01 -28.89
N ARG A 297 0.90 -6.38 -27.84
CA ARG A 297 0.41 -6.26 -26.46
C ARG A 297 0.63 -4.83 -25.97
N MET A 298 -0.32 -4.30 -25.22
CA MET A 298 -0.14 -3.05 -24.46
C MET A 298 0.92 -3.24 -23.36
N GLU A 299 1.64 -2.16 -23.05
CA GLU A 299 2.56 -2.11 -21.92
C GLU A 299 1.77 -1.95 -20.62
N SER A 300 1.02 -2.99 -20.28
CA SER A 300 0.19 -3.06 -19.08
C SER A 300 0.12 -4.50 -18.58
N TYR A 301 0.03 -4.65 -17.25
CA TYR A 301 0.05 -5.92 -16.56
C TYR A 301 -1.02 -5.93 -15.48
N VAL A 302 -1.60 -7.11 -15.23
CA VAL A 302 -2.55 -7.28 -14.15
C VAL A 302 -1.80 -7.69 -12.88
N VAL A 303 -1.82 -6.80 -11.89
CA VAL A 303 -1.20 -7.04 -10.58
C VAL A 303 -2.07 -7.93 -9.72
N ALA A 304 -3.38 -7.67 -9.73
CA ALA A 304 -4.35 -8.44 -8.95
C ALA A 304 -5.75 -8.41 -9.56
N LEU A 305 -6.55 -9.41 -9.21
CA LEU A 305 -7.97 -9.55 -9.54
C LEU A 305 -8.79 -9.69 -8.25
N LEU A 306 -9.87 -8.95 -8.14
CA LEU A 306 -10.90 -9.14 -7.12
C LEU A 306 -12.17 -9.67 -7.78
N ARG A 307 -12.56 -10.89 -7.42
CA ARG A 307 -13.74 -11.59 -7.95
C ARG A 307 -14.59 -12.15 -6.81
N GLY A 308 -15.84 -11.71 -6.71
CA GLY A 308 -16.76 -12.22 -5.69
C GLY A 308 -16.22 -12.09 -4.26
N GLY A 309 -15.49 -11.02 -3.95
CA GLY A 309 -14.82 -10.80 -2.65
C GLY A 309 -13.49 -11.52 -2.49
N LYS A 310 -13.13 -12.47 -3.37
CA LYS A 310 -11.84 -13.17 -3.34
C LYS A 310 -10.77 -12.35 -4.06
N PHE A 311 -9.67 -12.06 -3.37
CA PHE A 311 -8.50 -11.40 -3.94
C PHE A 311 -7.52 -12.44 -4.50
N ILE A 312 -7.09 -12.24 -5.74
CA ILE A 312 -6.15 -13.12 -6.46
C ILE A 312 -4.99 -12.25 -6.93
N ALA A 313 -3.84 -12.39 -6.29
CA ALA A 313 -2.62 -11.70 -6.69
C ALA A 313 -1.95 -12.42 -7.86
N ALA A 314 -1.32 -11.66 -8.77
CA ALA A 314 -0.60 -12.17 -9.95
C ALA A 314 -1.41 -13.24 -10.72
N PRO A 315 -2.63 -12.93 -11.19
CA PRO A 315 -3.44 -13.91 -11.91
C PRO A 315 -2.73 -14.37 -13.20
N ASP A 316 -3.01 -15.59 -13.61
CA ASP A 316 -2.52 -16.09 -14.91
C ASP A 316 -3.28 -15.45 -16.05
N GLU A 317 -2.65 -14.53 -16.76
CA GLU A 317 -3.27 -13.73 -17.82
C GLU A 317 -3.71 -14.56 -19.04
N GLU A 318 -3.05 -15.70 -19.31
CA GLU A 318 -3.33 -16.54 -20.48
C GLU A 318 -4.59 -17.39 -20.30
N SER A 319 -4.82 -17.90 -19.08
CA SER A 319 -5.92 -18.80 -18.79
C SER A 319 -7.15 -18.10 -18.21
N LEU A 320 -7.01 -16.88 -17.73
CA LEU A 320 -8.08 -16.19 -17.02
C LEU A 320 -9.19 -15.71 -17.94
N VAL A 321 -10.39 -16.24 -17.76
CA VAL A 321 -11.63 -15.72 -18.34
C VAL A 321 -12.21 -14.67 -17.41
N LEU A 322 -12.52 -13.49 -17.97
CA LEU A 322 -13.09 -12.37 -17.23
C LEU A 322 -14.59 -12.56 -17.03
N LEU A 323 -15.08 -12.06 -15.88
CA LEU A 323 -16.49 -12.15 -15.49
C LEU A 323 -17.06 -10.75 -15.18
N PRO A 324 -18.39 -10.59 -15.26
CA PRO A 324 -19.05 -9.35 -14.82
C PRO A 324 -18.69 -9.03 -13.37
N ASN A 325 -18.47 -7.74 -13.08
CA ASN A 325 -18.08 -7.21 -11.77
C ASN A 325 -16.69 -7.64 -11.27
N ASP A 326 -15.83 -8.19 -12.12
CA ASP A 326 -14.42 -8.30 -11.79
C ASP A 326 -13.79 -6.91 -11.61
N ARG A 327 -12.91 -6.80 -10.64
CA ARG A 327 -12.04 -5.62 -10.47
C ARG A 327 -10.60 -6.03 -10.69
N LEU A 328 -9.89 -5.28 -11.53
CA LEU A 328 -8.49 -5.51 -11.86
C LEU A 328 -7.64 -4.38 -11.30
N LEU A 329 -6.56 -4.72 -10.61
CA LEU A 329 -5.48 -3.78 -10.31
C LEU A 329 -4.46 -3.88 -11.44
N MET A 330 -4.27 -2.79 -12.14
CA MET A 330 -3.41 -2.70 -13.32
C MET A 330 -2.17 -1.88 -13.03
N ALA A 331 -1.07 -2.22 -13.68
CA ALA A 331 0.17 -1.47 -13.67
C ALA A 331 0.74 -1.36 -15.08
N GLY A 332 1.34 -0.22 -15.43
CA GLY A 332 1.94 -0.04 -16.74
C GLY A 332 2.10 1.42 -17.16
N ALA A 333 2.21 1.67 -18.46
CA ALA A 333 2.30 3.02 -18.99
C ALA A 333 0.96 3.76 -18.88
N ALA A 334 0.96 5.06 -18.58
CA ALA A 334 -0.25 5.88 -18.53
C ALA A 334 -1.04 5.88 -19.86
N SER A 335 -0.34 5.77 -21.00
CA SER A 335 -0.97 5.65 -22.31
C SER A 335 -1.79 4.35 -22.46
N SER A 336 -1.38 3.28 -21.77
CA SER A 336 -2.09 1.99 -21.79
C SER A 336 -3.40 2.07 -21.01
N GLN A 337 -3.46 2.82 -19.91
CA GLN A 337 -4.71 3.09 -19.20
C GLN A 337 -5.76 3.73 -20.10
N TYR A 338 -5.36 4.78 -20.84
CA TYR A 338 -6.28 5.46 -21.77
C TYR A 338 -6.77 4.52 -22.88
N ARG A 339 -5.87 3.72 -23.47
CA ARG A 339 -6.22 2.76 -24.53
C ARG A 339 -7.17 1.68 -24.02
N LEU A 340 -6.91 1.14 -22.83
CA LEU A 340 -7.76 0.15 -22.19
C LEU A 340 -9.15 0.73 -21.90
N ALA A 341 -9.22 1.94 -21.34
CA ALA A 341 -10.49 2.62 -21.10
C ALA A 341 -11.32 2.82 -22.38
N LEU A 342 -10.66 3.12 -23.51
CA LEU A 342 -11.33 3.22 -24.80
C LEU A 342 -11.87 1.86 -25.25
N THR A 343 -11.08 0.80 -25.13
CA THR A 343 -11.50 -0.57 -25.47
C THR A 343 -12.71 -1.02 -24.66
N LEU A 344 -12.76 -0.69 -23.35
CA LEU A 344 -13.86 -1.06 -22.47
C LEU A 344 -15.17 -0.30 -22.72
N ARG A 345 -15.09 0.91 -23.31
CA ARG A 345 -16.22 1.80 -23.51
C ARG A 345 -16.80 1.77 -24.94
N ASP A 346 -15.99 1.46 -25.94
CA ASP A 346 -16.40 1.46 -27.35
C ASP A 346 -16.50 0.04 -27.90
N GLU A 347 -17.72 -0.40 -28.27
CA GLU A 347 -17.98 -1.75 -28.81
C GLU A 347 -17.17 -2.06 -30.07
N ARG A 348 -16.87 -1.07 -30.90
CA ARG A 348 -16.14 -1.26 -32.14
C ARG A 348 -14.67 -1.53 -31.85
N VAL A 349 -14.11 -0.74 -30.97
CA VAL A 349 -12.72 -0.91 -30.51
C VAL A 349 -12.56 -2.27 -29.84
N LEU A 350 -13.51 -2.66 -29.00
CA LEU A 350 -13.51 -3.97 -28.36
C LEU A 350 -13.64 -5.11 -29.40
N THR A 351 -14.55 -5.00 -30.36
CA THR A 351 -14.70 -5.99 -31.41
C THR A 351 -13.42 -6.11 -32.27
N TYR A 352 -12.77 -4.99 -32.59
CA TYR A 352 -11.49 -5.02 -33.29
C TYR A 352 -10.41 -5.74 -32.50
N VAL A 353 -10.31 -5.46 -31.21
CA VAL A 353 -9.34 -6.10 -30.29
C VAL A 353 -9.58 -7.62 -30.19
N LEU A 354 -10.85 -8.05 -30.11
CA LEU A 354 -11.20 -9.46 -29.95
C LEU A 354 -11.11 -10.23 -31.28
N ASP A 355 -11.73 -9.72 -32.36
CA ASP A 355 -11.95 -10.46 -33.59
C ASP A 355 -11.09 -9.98 -34.76
N GLY A 356 -10.45 -8.80 -34.63
CA GLY A 356 -9.70 -8.16 -35.74
C GLY A 356 -10.60 -7.50 -36.77
N ILE A 357 -11.90 -7.37 -36.51
CA ILE A 357 -12.86 -6.80 -37.47
C ILE A 357 -12.99 -5.31 -37.20
N ASP A 358 -12.45 -4.51 -38.12
CA ASP A 358 -12.68 -3.06 -38.15
C ASP A 358 -14.04 -2.75 -38.77
N ARG A 359 -15.00 -2.36 -37.89
CA ARG A 359 -16.35 -1.99 -38.36
C ARG A 359 -16.42 -0.49 -38.63
N PRO A 360 -16.61 -0.08 -39.90
CA PRO A 360 -16.62 1.33 -40.26
C PRO A 360 -17.79 2.10 -39.65
N ASP A 361 -17.54 3.38 -39.33
CA ASP A 361 -18.52 4.27 -38.71
C ASP A 361 -19.59 4.73 -39.71
N GLY A 362 -20.85 4.82 -39.20
CA GLY A 362 -21.99 5.32 -39.95
C GLY A 362 -22.68 4.32 -40.86
N TRP A 363 -23.98 4.55 -41.07
CA TRP A 363 -24.81 3.65 -41.89
C TRP A 363 -24.34 3.54 -43.34
N ILE A 364 -23.77 4.60 -43.92
CA ILE A 364 -23.23 4.64 -45.30
C ILE A 364 -22.04 3.70 -45.40
N TRP A 365 -21.10 3.75 -44.48
CA TRP A 365 -19.90 2.91 -44.48
C TRP A 365 -20.24 1.45 -44.17
N ARG A 366 -21.20 1.20 -43.29
CA ARG A 366 -21.74 -0.16 -43.03
C ARG A 366 -22.39 -0.75 -44.29
N TRP A 367 -23.10 0.08 -45.03
CA TRP A 367 -23.69 -0.35 -46.30
C TRP A 367 -22.62 -0.68 -47.35
N PHE A 368 -21.55 0.11 -47.46
CA PHE A 368 -20.43 -0.19 -48.36
C PHE A 368 -19.68 -1.45 -47.94
N ALA A 369 -19.40 -1.68 -46.63
CA ALA A 369 -18.76 -2.86 -46.11
C ALA A 369 -19.58 -4.12 -46.41
N ALA A 370 -20.87 -4.11 -46.10
CA ALA A 370 -21.79 -5.22 -46.40
C ALA A 370 -21.88 -5.53 -47.94
N ARG A 371 -21.75 -4.50 -48.77
CA ARG A 371 -21.73 -4.68 -50.24
C ARG A 371 -20.41 -5.30 -50.73
N LYS A 372 -19.29 -5.00 -50.09
CA LYS A 372 -17.96 -5.57 -50.35
C LYS A 372 -17.91 -7.05 -49.96
N GLU A 373 -18.43 -7.39 -48.76
CA GLU A 373 -18.54 -8.77 -48.29
C GLU A 373 -19.42 -9.64 -49.20
N ARG A 374 -20.56 -9.12 -49.67
CA ARG A 374 -21.43 -9.83 -50.62
C ARG A 374 -20.77 -10.05 -51.98
N LYS A 375 -19.83 -9.20 -52.39
CA LYS A 375 -19.04 -9.39 -53.62
C LYS A 375 -17.96 -10.46 -53.43
N ASN A 376 -17.30 -10.48 -52.29
CA ASN A 376 -16.25 -11.46 -51.98
C ASN A 376 -16.81 -12.87 -51.71
N ALA A 377 -18.04 -12.99 -51.23
CA ALA A 377 -18.72 -14.27 -51.03
C ALA A 377 -19.30 -14.88 -52.35
N LYS A 378 -19.22 -14.17 -53.46
CA LYS A 378 -19.69 -14.63 -54.81
C LYS A 378 -18.55 -14.97 -55.77
N ASN A 379 -17.31 -14.79 -55.35
CA ASN A 379 -16.11 -15.27 -56.03
C ASN A 379 -15.48 -16.42 -55.23
#